data_2b250ccf724d379938c9427c41244454
#
_entry.id   2b250ccf724d379938c9427c41244454
#
_cell.length_a   1.000
_cell.length_b   1.000
_cell.length_c   1.000
_cell.angle_alpha   90.00
_cell.angle_beta   90.00
_cell.angle_gamma   90.00
#
_symmetry.space_group_name_H-M   'P 1'
#
loop_
_entity.id
_entity.type
_entity.pdbx_description
1 polymer ?
#
loop_
_entity_poly.entity_id
_entity_poly.type
_entity_poly.pdbx_seq_one_letter_code
_entity_poly.pdbx_strand_id
1 'polypeptide(L)'
;MANSDHREGQMAATKNDRVFLALSGINGWSLVFAGAVSLLIAAIARSLAGVLISLAVLGHGSLELRFRKVASENGDGSRGRTMAFNQMGLAASVSLYLAYQALILEPTAVIEALMRPPVSDALNLYPLDMRTWIIHSSPRFIEAFYALAAAISWIVCGVTAAFYWPRSSRVAAS
;
A
#
# COMPACT_ATOMS: atom_id res chain seq x y z
N MET A 1 28.42 -19.64 -33.38
CA MET A 1 27.49 -20.02 -32.31
C MET A 1 27.50 -19.04 -31.10
N ALA A 2 28.63 -18.47 -30.69
CA ALA A 2 28.69 -17.56 -29.53
C ALA A 2 27.95 -16.20 -29.65
N ASN A 3 27.61 -15.74 -30.89
CA ASN A 3 27.04 -14.44 -31.12
C ASN A 3 25.48 -14.39 -30.98
N SER A 4 24.82 -15.56 -31.04
CA SER A 4 23.37 -15.69 -30.83
C SER A 4 23.01 -15.60 -29.34
N ASP A 5 23.78 -16.26 -28.49
CA ASP A 5 23.52 -16.30 -27.03
C ASP A 5 23.68 -14.92 -26.37
N HIS A 6 24.65 -14.12 -26.88
CA HIS A 6 24.84 -12.74 -26.40
C HIS A 6 23.66 -11.81 -26.78
N ARG A 7 23.09 -11.98 -27.97
CA ARG A 7 21.93 -11.17 -28.44
C ARG A 7 20.66 -11.55 -27.70
N GLU A 8 20.45 -12.83 -27.42
CA GLU A 8 19.27 -13.29 -26.63
C GLU A 8 19.35 -12.81 -25.19
N GLY A 9 20.53 -12.85 -24.57
CA GLY A 9 20.75 -12.31 -23.23
C GLY A 9 20.50 -10.82 -23.13
N GLN A 10 20.96 -10.03 -24.10
CA GLN A 10 20.70 -8.58 -24.16
C GLN A 10 19.22 -8.25 -24.41
N MET A 11 18.52 -8.99 -25.30
CA MET A 11 17.08 -8.79 -25.51
C MET A 11 16.25 -9.14 -24.29
N ALA A 12 16.60 -10.19 -23.55
CA ALA A 12 15.93 -10.56 -22.31
C ALA A 12 16.13 -9.52 -21.20
N ALA A 13 17.33 -8.95 -21.08
CA ALA A 13 17.63 -7.88 -20.13
C ALA A 13 16.78 -6.63 -20.43
N THR A 14 16.70 -6.19 -21.69
CA THR A 14 15.90 -5.01 -22.08
C THR A 14 14.40 -5.22 -21.88
N LYS A 15 13.88 -6.43 -22.11
CA LYS A 15 12.46 -6.76 -21.86
C LYS A 15 12.13 -6.69 -20.37
N ASN A 16 12.97 -7.25 -19.52
CA ASN A 16 12.78 -7.22 -18.07
C ASN A 16 12.83 -5.78 -17.50
N ASP A 17 13.68 -4.91 -18.08
CA ASP A 17 13.78 -3.52 -17.64
C ASP A 17 12.53 -2.71 -18.03
N ARG A 18 11.95 -2.97 -19.19
CA ARG A 18 10.68 -2.35 -19.61
C ARG A 18 9.53 -2.74 -18.66
N VAL A 19 9.43 -4.02 -18.30
CA VAL A 19 8.41 -4.50 -17.34
C VAL A 19 8.59 -3.83 -15.98
N PHE A 20 9.82 -3.74 -15.50
CA PHE A 20 10.12 -3.05 -14.25
C PHE A 20 9.71 -1.58 -14.27
N LEU A 21 10.10 -0.83 -15.28
CA LEU A 21 9.74 0.58 -15.41
C LEU A 21 8.23 0.78 -15.56
N ALA A 22 7.53 -0.14 -16.22
CA ALA A 22 6.08 -0.09 -16.34
C ALA A 22 5.40 -0.35 -14.97
N LEU A 23 5.78 -1.42 -14.27
CA LEU A 23 5.22 -1.76 -12.96
C LEU A 23 5.49 -0.69 -11.91
N SER A 24 6.73 -0.19 -11.83
CA SER A 24 7.05 0.89 -10.89
C SER A 24 6.29 2.18 -11.21
N GLY A 25 6.02 2.45 -12.50
CA GLY A 25 5.18 3.56 -12.90
C GLY A 25 3.73 3.41 -12.46
N ILE A 26 3.13 2.25 -12.71
CA ILE A 26 1.75 1.96 -12.28
C ILE A 26 1.65 2.06 -10.76
N ASN A 27 2.58 1.43 -10.03
CA ASN A 27 2.60 1.46 -8.57
C ASN A 27 2.73 2.89 -8.03
N GLY A 28 3.70 3.66 -8.51
CA GLY A 28 3.92 5.03 -8.08
C GLY A 28 2.71 5.94 -8.33
N TRP A 29 2.11 5.89 -9.51
CA TRP A 29 0.90 6.66 -9.82
C TRP A 29 -0.31 6.22 -9.02
N SER A 30 -0.49 4.91 -8.78
CA SER A 30 -1.57 4.40 -7.94
C SER A 30 -1.44 4.92 -6.50
N LEU A 31 -0.23 4.96 -5.94
CA LEU A 31 0.02 5.51 -4.61
C LEU A 31 -0.24 7.02 -4.55
N VAL A 32 0.21 7.78 -5.56
CA VAL A 32 -0.06 9.22 -5.62
C VAL A 32 -1.56 9.49 -5.71
N PHE A 33 -2.28 8.78 -6.56
CA PHE A 33 -3.72 8.93 -6.68
C PHE A 33 -4.44 8.54 -5.38
N ALA A 34 -4.13 7.37 -4.81
CA ALA A 34 -4.72 6.91 -3.56
C ALA A 34 -4.44 7.88 -2.40
N GLY A 35 -3.19 8.36 -2.30
CA GLY A 35 -2.80 9.35 -1.29
C GLY A 35 -3.53 10.68 -1.44
N ALA A 36 -3.71 11.17 -2.68
CA ALA A 36 -4.44 12.42 -2.94
C ALA A 36 -5.93 12.30 -2.58
N VAL A 37 -6.59 11.20 -2.98
CA VAL A 37 -7.99 10.93 -2.63
C VAL A 37 -8.15 10.79 -1.12
N SER A 38 -7.27 10.01 -0.47
CA SER A 38 -7.29 9.85 0.99
C SER A 38 -7.05 11.17 1.72
N LEU A 39 -6.18 12.04 1.22
CA LEU A 39 -5.92 13.35 1.79
C LEU A 39 -7.17 14.24 1.74
N LEU A 40 -7.88 14.22 0.63
CA LEU A 40 -9.14 14.97 0.49
C LEU A 40 -10.18 14.46 1.49
N ILE A 41 -10.37 13.15 1.60
CA ILE A 41 -11.30 12.53 2.55
C ILE A 41 -10.89 12.88 4.00
N ALA A 42 -9.61 12.77 4.34
CA ALA A 42 -9.11 13.09 5.67
C ALA A 42 -9.29 14.56 6.04
N ALA A 43 -9.13 15.48 5.07
CA ALA A 43 -9.37 16.90 5.25
C ALA A 43 -10.85 17.20 5.51
N ILE A 44 -11.77 16.61 4.74
CA ILE A 44 -13.22 16.71 4.96
C ILE A 44 -13.60 16.15 6.33
N ALA A 45 -13.05 14.99 6.70
CA ALA A 45 -13.29 14.35 8.00
C ALA A 45 -12.57 15.04 9.17
N ARG A 46 -11.74 16.07 8.91
CA ARG A 46 -10.90 16.76 9.90
C ARG A 46 -10.03 15.80 10.73
N SER A 47 -9.56 14.72 10.11
CA SER A 47 -8.73 13.69 10.75
C SER A 47 -7.25 14.00 10.56
N LEU A 48 -6.58 14.46 11.60
CA LEU A 48 -5.13 14.73 11.55
C LEU A 48 -4.33 13.46 11.24
N ALA A 49 -4.67 12.34 11.86
CA ALA A 49 -4.02 11.06 11.60
C ALA A 49 -4.24 10.61 10.14
N GLY A 50 -5.45 10.82 9.59
CA GLY A 50 -5.74 10.56 8.18
C GLY A 50 -4.92 11.44 7.25
N VAL A 51 -4.73 12.72 7.57
CA VAL A 51 -3.87 13.63 6.80
C VAL A 51 -2.43 13.15 6.80
N LEU A 52 -1.88 12.78 7.97
CA LEU A 52 -0.50 12.33 8.10
C LEU A 52 -0.23 11.06 7.29
N ILE A 53 -1.10 10.04 7.36
CA ILE A 53 -0.92 8.83 6.55
C ILE A 53 -1.07 9.10 5.05
N SER A 54 -2.00 9.97 4.66
CA SER A 54 -2.18 10.33 3.25
C SER A 54 -0.96 11.02 2.68
N LEU A 55 -0.33 11.93 3.45
CA LEU A 55 0.94 12.56 3.07
C LEU A 55 2.09 11.55 3.00
N ALA A 56 2.14 10.58 3.91
CA ALA A 56 3.13 9.50 3.83
C ALA A 56 2.96 8.68 2.55
N VAL A 57 1.74 8.26 2.21
CA VAL A 57 1.44 7.51 0.98
C VAL A 57 1.81 8.33 -0.27
N LEU A 58 1.44 9.62 -0.31
CA LEU A 58 1.85 10.55 -1.38
C LEU A 58 3.37 10.66 -1.50
N GLY A 59 4.07 10.76 -0.38
CA GLY A 59 5.53 10.83 -0.33
C GLY A 59 6.18 9.56 -0.91
N HIS A 60 5.72 8.38 -0.47
CA HIS A 60 6.20 7.11 -1.00
C HIS A 60 5.92 6.95 -2.49
N GLY A 61 4.74 7.31 -2.99
CA GLY A 61 4.41 7.30 -4.41
C GLY A 61 5.28 8.25 -5.23
N SER A 62 5.50 9.46 -4.72
CA SER A 62 6.37 10.47 -5.38
C SER A 62 7.83 10.02 -5.44
N LEU A 63 8.34 9.39 -4.37
CA LEU A 63 9.68 8.80 -4.34
C LEU A 63 9.81 7.66 -5.35
N GLU A 64 8.80 6.80 -5.46
CA GLU A 64 8.75 5.71 -6.45
C GLU A 64 8.90 6.26 -7.88
N LEU A 65 8.11 7.27 -8.23
CA LEU A 65 8.16 7.92 -9.55
C LEU A 65 9.51 8.60 -9.82
N ARG A 66 10.09 9.24 -8.80
CA ARG A 66 11.42 9.87 -8.90
C ARG A 66 12.51 8.83 -9.13
N PHE A 67 12.52 7.73 -8.38
CA PHE A 67 13.49 6.66 -8.54
C PHE A 67 13.38 5.97 -9.90
N ARG A 68 12.12 5.75 -10.36
CA ARG A 68 11.85 5.26 -11.71
C ARG A 68 12.45 6.16 -12.78
N LYS A 69 12.26 7.49 -12.69
CA LYS A 69 12.82 8.45 -13.65
C LYS A 69 14.34 8.35 -13.71
N VAL A 70 15.00 8.38 -12.55
CA VAL A 70 16.47 8.27 -12.47
C VAL A 70 16.95 6.91 -12.99
N ALA A 71 16.25 5.82 -12.71
CA ALA A 71 16.60 4.49 -13.24
C ALA A 71 16.47 4.42 -14.76
N SER A 72 15.46 5.10 -15.34
CA SER A 72 15.29 5.15 -16.81
C SER A 72 16.35 5.98 -17.52
N GLU A 73 16.83 7.05 -16.89
CA GLU A 73 17.82 7.96 -17.47
C GLU A 73 19.27 7.39 -17.42
N ASN A 74 19.60 6.71 -16.33
CA ASN A 74 20.97 6.25 -16.09
C ASN A 74 21.23 4.78 -16.43
N GLY A 75 20.18 4.01 -16.78
CA GLY A 75 20.31 2.57 -17.00
C GLY A 75 20.78 1.79 -15.76
N ASP A 76 20.70 2.42 -14.57
CA ASP A 76 21.33 1.94 -13.35
C ASP A 76 20.37 1.09 -12.51
N GLY A 77 20.59 -0.21 -12.50
CA GLY A 77 19.87 -1.17 -11.66
C GLY A 77 20.09 -1.01 -10.15
N SER A 78 21.05 -0.18 -9.70
CA SER A 78 21.38 0.03 -8.27
C SER A 78 20.19 0.60 -7.47
N ARG A 79 19.28 1.30 -8.14
CA ARG A 79 18.07 1.89 -7.53
C ARG A 79 17.04 0.86 -7.06
N GLY A 80 17.13 -0.40 -7.50
CA GLY A 80 16.22 -1.46 -7.06
C GLY A 80 16.17 -1.61 -5.54
N ARG A 81 17.31 -1.53 -4.85
CA ARG A 81 17.34 -1.58 -3.36
C ARG A 81 16.59 -0.39 -2.74
N THR A 82 16.84 0.82 -3.24
CA THR A 82 16.18 2.03 -2.72
C THR A 82 14.66 1.94 -2.90
N MET A 83 14.19 1.42 -4.04
CA MET A 83 12.77 1.19 -4.29
C MET A 83 12.20 0.10 -3.38
N ALA A 84 12.96 -0.99 -3.15
CA ALA A 84 12.56 -2.03 -2.20
C ALA A 84 12.41 -1.47 -0.77
N PHE A 85 13.37 -0.66 -0.30
CA PHE A 85 13.27 0.02 1.00
C PHE A 85 12.09 1.00 1.06
N ASN A 86 11.78 1.70 -0.03
CA ASN A 86 10.60 2.56 -0.12
C ASN A 86 9.31 1.76 0.08
N GLN A 87 9.18 0.57 -0.49
CA GLN A 87 8.03 -0.32 -0.29
C GLN A 87 7.92 -0.80 1.16
N MET A 88 9.04 -1.19 1.78
CA MET A 88 9.05 -1.60 3.18
C MET A 88 8.68 -0.43 4.11
N GLY A 89 9.15 0.78 3.80
CA GLY A 89 8.77 2.00 4.51
C GLY A 89 7.27 2.31 4.38
N LEU A 90 6.69 2.11 3.20
CA LEU A 90 5.25 2.24 2.98
C LEU A 90 4.45 1.25 3.84
N ALA A 91 4.83 -0.04 3.84
CA ALA A 91 4.17 -1.06 4.66
C ALA A 91 4.24 -0.70 6.15
N ALA A 92 5.40 -0.25 6.64
CA ALA A 92 5.57 0.19 8.02
C ALA A 92 4.69 1.40 8.36
N SER A 93 4.62 2.41 7.48
CA SER A 93 3.78 3.60 7.67
C SER A 93 2.30 3.25 7.75
N VAL A 94 1.82 2.39 6.85
CA VAL A 94 0.43 1.91 6.87
C VAL A 94 0.14 1.10 8.12
N SER A 95 1.04 0.19 8.51
CA SER A 95 0.86 -0.63 9.72
C SER A 95 0.83 0.20 10.98
N LEU A 96 1.69 1.21 11.10
CA LEU A 96 1.70 2.13 12.24
C LEU A 96 0.39 2.91 12.34
N TYR A 97 -0.14 3.38 11.22
CA TYR A 97 -1.43 4.05 11.18
C TYR A 97 -2.57 3.11 11.60
N LEU A 98 -2.61 1.88 11.05
CA LEU A 98 -3.67 0.92 11.39
C LEU A 98 -3.59 0.48 12.86
N ALA A 99 -2.38 0.29 13.40
CA ALA A 99 -2.19 0.02 14.82
C ALA A 99 -2.67 1.20 15.69
N TYR A 100 -2.34 2.43 15.30
CA TYR A 100 -2.85 3.62 15.97
C TYR A 100 -4.39 3.65 15.96
N GLN A 101 -5.01 3.40 14.82
CA GLN A 101 -6.48 3.35 14.71
C GLN A 101 -7.11 2.26 15.59
N ALA A 102 -6.46 1.09 15.66
CA ALA A 102 -6.92 0.00 16.53
C ALA A 102 -6.82 0.38 18.02
N LEU A 103 -5.76 1.11 18.41
CA LEU A 103 -5.54 1.55 19.79
C LEU A 103 -6.52 2.63 20.27
N ILE A 104 -6.97 3.50 19.35
CA ILE A 104 -7.92 4.57 19.68
C ILE A 104 -9.39 4.19 19.40
N LEU A 105 -9.62 2.98 18.93
CA LEU A 105 -10.96 2.49 18.65
C LEU A 105 -11.76 2.37 19.95
N GLU A 106 -12.76 3.22 20.11
CA GLU A 106 -13.72 3.11 21.20
C GLU A 106 -14.88 2.18 20.81
N PRO A 107 -15.04 1.02 21.46
CA PRO A 107 -16.15 0.10 21.15
C PRO A 107 -17.54 0.75 21.26
N THR A 108 -17.70 1.66 22.22
CA THR A 108 -18.95 2.42 22.43
C THR A 108 -19.26 3.31 21.23
N ALA A 109 -18.27 4.02 20.67
CA ALA A 109 -18.46 4.87 19.49
C ALA A 109 -18.85 4.05 18.24
N VAL A 110 -18.30 2.85 18.10
CA VAL A 110 -18.69 1.92 17.02
C VAL A 110 -20.16 1.51 17.16
N ILE A 111 -20.59 1.13 18.37
CA ILE A 111 -21.96 0.74 18.66
C ILE A 111 -22.90 1.93 18.40
N GLU A 112 -22.58 3.12 18.88
CA GLU A 112 -23.37 4.31 18.62
C GLU A 112 -23.49 4.62 17.13
N ALA A 113 -22.44 4.47 16.35
CA ALA A 113 -22.49 4.68 14.91
C ALA A 113 -23.43 3.70 14.21
N LEU A 114 -23.46 2.43 14.66
CA LEU A 114 -24.38 1.41 14.15
C LEU A 114 -25.84 1.69 14.52
N MET A 115 -26.08 2.40 15.60
CA MET A 115 -27.43 2.76 16.07
C MET A 115 -27.97 4.05 15.42
N ARG A 116 -27.22 4.69 14.54
CA ARG A 116 -27.65 5.89 13.79
C ARG A 116 -28.13 5.53 12.38
N PRO A 117 -29.18 6.22 11.87
CA PRO A 117 -29.59 6.10 10.47
C PRO A 117 -28.43 6.49 9.51
N PRO A 118 -28.32 5.84 8.35
CA PRO A 118 -29.22 4.80 7.80
C PRO A 118 -28.88 3.37 8.27
N VAL A 119 -27.80 3.17 9.06
CA VAL A 119 -27.33 1.83 9.44
C VAL A 119 -28.33 1.13 10.37
N SER A 120 -28.86 1.85 11.34
CA SER A 120 -29.89 1.32 12.24
C SER A 120 -31.12 0.83 11.50
N ASP A 121 -31.53 1.52 10.42
CA ASP A 121 -32.68 1.14 9.62
C ASP A 121 -32.42 -0.19 8.90
N ALA A 122 -31.22 -0.37 8.37
CA ALA A 122 -30.82 -1.64 7.77
C ALA A 122 -30.74 -2.77 8.83
N LEU A 123 -30.23 -2.47 10.02
CA LEU A 123 -30.13 -3.46 11.11
C LEU A 123 -31.53 -3.89 11.62
N ASN A 124 -32.52 -3.02 11.55
CA ASN A 124 -33.89 -3.35 11.95
C ASN A 124 -34.59 -4.38 11.04
N LEU A 125 -34.03 -4.65 9.86
CA LEU A 125 -34.48 -5.70 8.94
C LEU A 125 -34.07 -7.11 9.39
N TYR A 126 -33.15 -7.24 10.33
CA TYR A 126 -32.65 -8.52 10.83
C TYR A 126 -33.40 -8.96 12.10
N PRO A 127 -33.50 -10.28 12.38
CA PRO A 127 -33.99 -10.80 13.66
C PRO A 127 -33.18 -10.25 14.84
N LEU A 128 -33.81 -10.14 16.00
CA LEU A 128 -33.23 -9.49 17.19
C LEU A 128 -31.91 -10.11 17.65
N ASP A 129 -31.82 -11.43 17.64
CA ASP A 129 -30.64 -12.19 18.00
C ASP A 129 -29.45 -11.89 17.04
N MET A 130 -29.70 -11.88 15.73
CA MET A 130 -28.71 -11.54 14.72
C MET A 130 -28.27 -10.07 14.85
N ARG A 131 -29.20 -9.15 15.05
CA ARG A 131 -28.89 -7.73 15.26
C ARG A 131 -28.01 -7.55 16.49
N THR A 132 -28.34 -8.18 17.61
CA THR A 132 -27.55 -8.12 18.84
C THR A 132 -26.15 -8.66 18.63
N TRP A 133 -26.03 -9.78 17.91
CA TRP A 133 -24.74 -10.37 17.57
C TRP A 133 -23.89 -9.43 16.70
N ILE A 134 -24.47 -8.82 15.65
CA ILE A 134 -23.77 -7.85 14.78
C ILE A 134 -23.24 -6.69 15.61
N ILE A 135 -24.10 -6.10 16.46
CA ILE A 135 -23.71 -4.93 17.28
C ILE A 135 -22.56 -5.28 18.23
N HIS A 136 -22.63 -6.39 18.94
CA HIS A 136 -21.60 -6.78 19.90
C HIS A 136 -20.29 -7.24 19.26
N SER A 137 -20.38 -7.81 18.05
CA SER A 137 -19.18 -8.32 17.36
C SER A 137 -18.47 -7.26 16.52
N SER A 138 -19.12 -6.18 16.15
CA SER A 138 -18.59 -5.17 15.22
C SER A 138 -17.28 -4.53 15.65
N PRO A 139 -17.00 -4.19 16.93
CA PRO A 139 -15.69 -3.66 17.30
C PRO A 139 -14.55 -4.63 17.01
N ARG A 140 -14.76 -5.93 17.31
CA ARG A 140 -13.78 -6.99 17.02
C ARG A 140 -13.56 -7.21 15.51
N PHE A 141 -14.63 -7.08 14.70
CA PHE A 141 -14.49 -7.13 13.24
C PHE A 141 -13.67 -5.98 12.69
N ILE A 142 -13.81 -4.77 13.23
CA ILE A 142 -13.00 -3.62 12.82
C ILE A 142 -11.53 -3.83 13.21
N GLU A 143 -11.24 -4.31 14.41
CA GLU A 143 -9.88 -4.66 14.83
C GLU A 143 -9.25 -5.73 13.92
N ALA A 144 -9.99 -6.81 13.65
CA ALA A 144 -9.56 -7.87 12.74
C ALA A 144 -9.34 -7.35 11.31
N PHE A 145 -10.17 -6.42 10.85
CA PHE A 145 -9.99 -5.76 9.55
C PHE A 145 -8.70 -4.95 9.50
N TYR A 146 -8.36 -4.19 10.55
CA TYR A 146 -7.10 -3.45 10.62
C TYR A 146 -5.89 -4.39 10.60
N ALA A 147 -5.94 -5.49 11.36
CA ALA A 147 -4.88 -6.49 11.35
C ALA A 147 -4.71 -7.15 9.97
N LEU A 148 -5.81 -7.50 9.32
CA LEU A 148 -5.82 -8.06 7.97
C LEU A 148 -5.27 -7.05 6.94
N ALA A 149 -5.69 -5.80 7.00
CA ALA A 149 -5.21 -4.74 6.11
C ALA A 149 -3.71 -4.51 6.28
N ALA A 150 -3.18 -4.54 7.51
CA ALA A 150 -1.75 -4.47 7.77
C ALA A 150 -1.01 -5.67 7.17
N ALA A 151 -1.51 -6.90 7.37
CA ALA A 151 -0.92 -8.11 6.80
C ALA A 151 -0.89 -8.07 5.26
N ILE A 152 -1.99 -7.66 4.61
CA ILE A 152 -2.05 -7.49 3.16
C ILE A 152 -1.03 -6.45 2.69
N SER A 153 -0.90 -5.32 3.40
CA SER A 153 0.09 -4.29 3.07
C SER A 153 1.52 -4.84 3.08
N TRP A 154 1.88 -5.65 4.09
CA TRP A 154 3.19 -6.31 4.16
C TRP A 154 3.40 -7.33 3.04
N ILE A 155 2.38 -8.12 2.69
CA ILE A 155 2.46 -9.08 1.58
C ILE A 155 2.69 -8.36 0.26
N VAL A 156 1.85 -7.36 -0.06
CA VAL A 156 1.93 -6.62 -1.32
C VAL A 156 3.26 -5.86 -1.43
N CYS A 157 3.64 -5.10 -0.40
CA CYS A 157 4.89 -4.35 -0.40
C CYS A 157 6.11 -5.28 -0.38
N GLY A 158 6.03 -6.41 0.33
CA GLY A 158 7.09 -7.42 0.38
C GLY A 158 7.33 -8.09 -0.98
N VAL A 159 6.27 -8.50 -1.67
CA VAL A 159 6.35 -9.04 -3.04
C VAL A 159 6.94 -8.00 -4.00
N THR A 160 6.48 -6.75 -3.91
CA THR A 160 7.00 -5.65 -4.74
C THR A 160 8.49 -5.37 -4.44
N ALA A 161 8.88 -5.35 -3.17
CA ALA A 161 10.26 -5.17 -2.74
C ALA A 161 11.15 -6.34 -3.21
N ALA A 162 10.68 -7.58 -3.10
CA ALA A 162 11.38 -8.75 -3.61
C ALA A 162 11.57 -8.70 -5.13
N PHE A 163 10.60 -8.15 -5.86
CA PHE A 163 10.70 -7.93 -7.30
C PHE A 163 11.76 -6.87 -7.66
N TYR A 164 11.93 -5.85 -6.82
CA TYR A 164 12.94 -4.80 -7.04
C TYR A 164 14.35 -5.22 -6.64
N TRP A 165 14.51 -6.10 -5.65
CA TRP A 165 15.79 -6.47 -5.04
C TRP A 165 16.83 -7.09 -5.98
N PRO A 166 16.52 -8.04 -6.88
CA PRO A 166 17.51 -8.75 -7.70
C PRO A 166 18.25 -7.87 -8.71
N ARG A 167 17.75 -6.67 -9.01
CA ARG A 167 18.36 -5.77 -10.01
C ARG A 167 19.57 -5.02 -9.50
N SER A 168 19.69 -4.88 -8.17
CA SER A 168 20.86 -4.24 -7.56
C SER A 168 22.13 -5.10 -7.59
N SER A 169 22.00 -6.42 -7.76
CA SER A 169 23.14 -7.33 -7.70
C SER A 169 23.84 -7.53 -9.05
N ARG A 170 23.21 -7.19 -10.17
CA ARG A 170 23.81 -7.36 -11.52
C ARG A 170 24.82 -6.28 -11.86
N VAL A 171 24.72 -5.09 -11.28
CA VAL A 171 25.64 -3.97 -11.51
C VAL A 171 26.92 -4.11 -10.70
N ALA A 172 26.91 -4.84 -9.59
CA ALA A 172 28.11 -5.08 -8.77
C ALA A 172 29.02 -6.19 -9.33
N ALA A 173 28.58 -6.91 -10.38
CA ALA A 173 29.31 -8.04 -10.98
C ALA A 173 29.86 -7.74 -12.38
N SER A 174 29.65 -6.52 -12.90
CA SER A 174 30.19 -5.99 -14.17
C SER A 174 31.30 -4.97 -13.93
#